data_196f00738934ac39be3fe0369011a5e7
#
_entry.id   196f00738934ac39be3fe0369011a5e7
#
_cell.length_a   1.000
_cell.length_b   1.000
_cell.length_c   1.000
_cell.angle_alpha   90.00
_cell.angle_beta   90.00
_cell.angle_gamma   90.00
#
_symmetry.space_group_name_H-M   'P 1'
#
loop_
_entity.id
_entity.type
_entity.pdbx_description
1 polymer ?
#
loop_
_entity_poly.entity_id
_entity_poly.type
_entity_poly.pdbx_seq_one_letter_code
_entity_poly.pdbx_strand_id
1 'polypeptide(L)'
;MIQIINKDFRDCKIPKGLTITDPPYNQKYHYNNYKDSLKEQEYIELLSKIPLPCVIIHYPEETINFLPKAIKVKCEQVVCWVYNSNTGKQSRLISWWGCKPDFKKVRQPYKNLNDKRIQKRIAEGKIGSSLYDWWEINQVKNMSEEKTEHPCQIPEEVIGKIIKTTAEENQTIIDVFAGSGTTSKVAYDLGYDTISYEIDKKYCDIIEKRMNINQMKLL
;
A
#
# COMPACT_ATOMS: atom_id res chain seq x y z
N MET A 1 -16.66 5.81 6.42
CA MET A 1 -16.25 7.24 6.65
C MET A 1 -14.92 7.48 5.93
N ILE A 2 -14.70 8.70 5.40
CA ILE A 2 -13.43 9.11 4.78
C ILE A 2 -12.93 10.34 5.51
N GLN A 3 -11.67 10.31 5.97
CA GLN A 3 -11.01 11.48 6.55
C GLN A 3 -9.67 11.72 5.84
N ILE A 4 -9.44 12.96 5.43
CA ILE A 4 -8.19 13.44 4.85
C ILE A 4 -7.66 14.54 5.75
N ILE A 5 -6.47 14.35 6.30
CA ILE A 5 -5.87 15.23 7.31
C ILE A 5 -4.59 15.82 6.72
N ASN A 6 -4.63 17.13 6.43
CA ASN A 6 -3.46 17.85 5.92
C ASN A 6 -2.52 18.21 7.08
N LYS A 7 -1.76 17.24 7.55
CA LYS A 7 -0.77 17.38 8.63
C LYS A 7 0.29 16.30 8.54
N ASP A 8 1.42 16.54 9.17
CA ASP A 8 2.37 15.47 9.49
C ASP A 8 1.71 14.52 10.49
N PHE A 9 1.70 13.22 10.18
CA PHE A 9 1.08 12.21 11.03
C PHE A 9 1.74 12.12 12.42
N ARG A 10 3.02 12.52 12.50
CA ARG A 10 3.78 12.52 13.77
C ARG A 10 3.23 13.51 14.80
N ASP A 11 2.53 14.54 14.33
CA ASP A 11 1.88 15.57 15.15
C ASP A 11 0.42 15.24 15.48
N CYS A 12 -0.02 14.03 15.14
CA CYS A 12 -1.41 13.61 15.26
C CYS A 12 -1.56 12.42 16.23
N LYS A 13 -2.69 12.37 16.94
CA LYS A 13 -3.12 11.16 17.64
C LYS A 13 -3.80 10.24 16.64
N ILE A 14 -3.10 9.19 16.24
CA ILE A 14 -3.62 8.24 15.24
C ILE A 14 -4.50 7.20 15.95
N PRO A 15 -5.73 6.94 15.44
CA PRO A 15 -6.62 5.94 16.01
C PRO A 15 -6.11 4.52 15.75
N LYS A 16 -6.73 3.52 16.38
CA LYS A 16 -6.45 2.12 16.09
C LYS A 16 -6.96 1.76 14.69
N GLY A 17 -6.17 0.98 13.95
CA GLY A 17 -6.50 0.53 12.61
C GLY A 17 -5.39 -0.32 12.00
N LEU A 18 -5.53 -0.65 10.72
CA LEU A 18 -4.47 -1.25 9.91
C LEU A 18 -3.80 -0.15 9.10
N THR A 19 -2.53 0.11 9.35
CA THR A 19 -1.75 1.04 8.54
C THR A 19 -1.26 0.34 7.28
N ILE A 20 -1.54 0.92 6.10
CA ILE A 20 -1.02 0.49 4.80
C ILE A 20 -0.41 1.71 4.15
N THR A 21 0.90 1.70 3.92
CA THR A 21 1.59 2.92 3.53
C THR A 21 2.83 2.68 2.68
N ASP A 22 3.15 3.67 1.83
CA ASP A 22 4.33 3.74 0.96
C ASP A 22 5.14 4.97 1.36
N PRO A 23 6.03 4.87 2.38
CA PRO A 23 6.80 6.01 2.86
C PRO A 23 7.79 6.52 1.80
N PRO A 24 8.21 7.79 1.85
CA PRO A 24 9.29 8.28 0.99
C PRO A 24 10.56 7.46 1.21
N TYR A 25 11.29 7.17 0.13
CA TYR A 25 12.37 6.16 0.14
C TYR A 25 13.75 6.73 0.47
N ASN A 26 13.82 8.00 0.82
CA ASN A 26 15.06 8.70 1.13
C ASN A 26 16.12 8.66 -0.01
N GLN A 27 15.62 8.68 -1.25
CA GLN A 27 16.43 8.56 -2.49
C GLN A 27 16.64 9.89 -3.19
N LYS A 28 16.49 11.02 -2.48
CA LYS A 28 16.61 12.39 -3.01
C LYS A 28 15.58 12.71 -4.11
N TYR A 29 14.40 12.11 -4.00
CA TYR A 29 13.31 12.43 -4.90
C TYR A 29 12.78 13.85 -4.61
N HIS A 30 12.42 14.59 -5.65
CA HIS A 30 11.93 15.96 -5.52
C HIS A 30 10.42 15.97 -5.26
N TYR A 31 10.03 15.93 -3.99
CA TYR A 31 8.68 16.25 -3.56
C TYR A 31 8.54 17.76 -3.30
N ASN A 32 7.34 18.32 -3.47
CA ASN A 32 7.13 19.76 -3.33
C ASN A 32 7.50 20.28 -1.92
N ASN A 33 6.99 19.64 -0.88
CA ASN A 33 7.08 20.10 0.52
C ASN A 33 7.84 19.12 1.42
N TYR A 34 8.50 18.10 0.87
CA TYR A 34 9.23 17.12 1.64
C TYR A 34 10.66 16.93 1.12
N LYS A 35 11.63 16.97 2.05
CA LYS A 35 13.03 16.73 1.75
C LYS A 35 13.35 15.24 1.84
N ASP A 36 13.38 14.54 0.70
CA ASP A 36 13.67 13.11 0.60
C ASP A 36 15.18 12.81 0.65
N SER A 37 15.86 13.38 1.64
CA SER A 37 17.31 13.23 1.85
C SER A 37 17.67 13.41 3.33
N LEU A 38 16.98 12.67 4.20
CA LEU A 38 17.25 12.66 5.63
C LEU A 38 18.55 11.91 5.93
N LYS A 39 19.20 12.22 7.05
CA LYS A 39 20.27 11.37 7.58
C LYS A 39 19.70 10.01 7.99
N GLU A 40 20.52 8.97 7.97
CA GLU A 40 20.08 7.60 8.27
C GLU A 40 19.28 7.51 9.57
N GLN A 41 19.78 8.12 10.64
CA GLN A 41 19.12 8.07 11.95
C GLN A 41 17.76 8.78 11.96
N GLU A 42 17.67 9.94 11.30
CA GLU A 42 16.42 10.70 11.15
C GLU A 42 15.38 9.92 10.34
N TYR A 43 15.85 9.19 9.32
CA TYR A 43 14.99 8.35 8.50
C TYR A 43 14.47 7.12 9.27
N ILE A 44 15.34 6.45 10.04
CA ILE A 44 14.94 5.36 10.94
C ILE A 44 13.91 5.86 11.97
N GLU A 45 14.14 7.05 12.54
CA GLU A 45 13.19 7.65 13.48
C GLU A 45 11.83 7.93 12.82
N LEU A 46 11.80 8.50 11.61
CA LEU A 46 10.56 8.68 10.84
C LEU A 46 9.79 7.37 10.69
N LEU A 47 10.46 6.32 10.21
CA LEU A 47 9.85 5.01 10.00
C LEU A 47 9.37 4.38 11.31
N SER A 48 10.05 4.64 12.45
CA SER A 48 9.67 4.11 13.76
C SER A 48 8.36 4.67 14.31
N LYS A 49 7.89 5.79 13.76
CA LYS A 49 6.60 6.41 14.13
C LYS A 49 5.41 5.84 13.39
N ILE A 50 5.62 4.98 12.37
CA ILE A 50 4.53 4.35 11.63
C ILE A 50 3.70 3.49 12.60
N PRO A 51 2.37 3.70 12.69
CA PRO A 51 1.52 2.97 13.62
C PRO A 51 1.41 1.49 13.27
N LEU A 52 1.39 0.67 14.32
CA LEU A 52 1.20 -0.78 14.21
C LEU A 52 -0.25 -1.19 14.49
N PRO A 53 -0.74 -2.30 13.89
CA PRO A 53 -0.06 -3.13 12.89
C PRO A 53 0.04 -2.42 11.54
N CYS A 54 1.09 -2.72 10.77
CA CYS A 54 1.28 -2.06 9.49
C CYS A 54 1.75 -2.98 8.35
N VAL A 55 1.43 -2.54 7.13
CA VAL A 55 1.96 -3.08 5.87
C VAL A 55 2.69 -1.95 5.16
N ILE A 56 3.95 -2.18 4.85
CA ILE A 56 4.83 -1.17 4.26
C ILE A 56 5.29 -1.63 2.89
N ILE A 57 5.16 -0.75 1.91
CA ILE A 57 5.69 -0.92 0.55
C ILE A 57 7.00 -0.15 0.49
N HIS A 58 8.08 -0.82 0.02
CA HIS A 58 9.39 -0.18 -0.04
C HIS A 58 10.31 -0.88 -1.05
N TYR A 59 11.42 -0.25 -1.45
CA TYR A 59 12.44 -0.97 -2.20
C TYR A 59 13.12 -2.05 -1.34
N PRO A 60 13.67 -3.12 -1.95
CA PRO A 60 14.29 -4.22 -1.21
C PRO A 60 15.41 -3.76 -0.27
N GLU A 61 16.28 -2.87 -0.75
CA GLU A 61 17.43 -2.39 0.02
C GLU A 61 17.01 -1.65 1.28
N GLU A 62 16.00 -0.77 1.17
CA GLU A 62 15.49 0.00 2.30
C GLU A 62 14.70 -0.88 3.27
N THR A 63 13.94 -1.84 2.74
CA THR A 63 13.22 -2.83 3.55
C THR A 63 14.20 -3.63 4.44
N ILE A 64 15.33 -4.03 3.91
CA ILE A 64 16.32 -4.84 4.62
C ILE A 64 17.15 -3.98 5.59
N ASN A 65 17.55 -2.79 5.17
CA ASN A 65 18.51 -1.97 5.92
C ASN A 65 17.87 -1.10 7.00
N PHE A 66 16.62 -0.64 6.82
CA PHE A 66 16.01 0.37 7.70
C PHE A 66 14.82 -0.15 8.50
N LEU A 67 13.88 -0.88 7.89
CA LEU A 67 12.67 -1.31 8.59
C LEU A 67 12.95 -2.17 9.83
N PRO A 68 13.90 -3.14 9.87
CA PRO A 68 14.21 -3.89 11.08
C PRO A 68 14.85 -3.04 12.20
N LYS A 69 15.50 -1.92 11.83
CA LYS A 69 16.04 -0.97 12.80
C LYS A 69 14.93 -0.07 13.40
N ALA A 70 13.94 0.28 12.58
CA ALA A 70 12.85 1.17 12.95
C ALA A 70 11.71 0.45 13.70
N ILE A 71 11.26 -0.70 13.19
CA ILE A 71 10.08 -1.42 13.67
C ILE A 71 10.48 -2.54 14.61
N LYS A 72 10.00 -2.51 15.85
CA LYS A 72 10.42 -3.43 16.92
C LYS A 72 9.53 -4.66 17.10
N VAL A 73 8.64 -4.92 16.14
CA VAL A 73 7.87 -6.16 16.07
C VAL A 73 8.38 -7.02 14.92
N LYS A 74 8.05 -8.31 14.96
CA LYS A 74 8.47 -9.26 13.93
C LYS A 74 7.82 -8.93 12.58
N CYS A 75 8.59 -9.03 11.49
CA CYS A 75 8.06 -9.10 10.14
C CYS A 75 7.44 -10.48 9.91
N GLU A 76 6.13 -10.55 9.73
CA GLU A 76 5.39 -11.82 9.63
C GLU A 76 5.35 -12.37 8.20
N GLN A 77 5.40 -11.49 7.20
CA GLN A 77 5.37 -11.86 5.79
C GLN A 77 6.08 -10.81 4.94
N VAL A 78 6.68 -11.26 3.86
CA VAL A 78 7.18 -10.40 2.78
C VAL A 78 6.65 -10.94 1.45
N VAL A 79 6.26 -10.02 0.56
CA VAL A 79 5.86 -10.28 -0.83
C VAL A 79 6.76 -9.47 -1.74
N CYS A 80 7.24 -10.06 -2.82
CA CYS A 80 7.94 -9.35 -3.87
C CYS A 80 6.92 -8.89 -4.93
N TRP A 81 6.68 -7.60 -5.02
CA TRP A 81 5.92 -7.00 -6.12
C TRP A 81 6.87 -6.64 -7.25
N VAL A 82 6.70 -7.30 -8.40
CA VAL A 82 7.50 -7.12 -9.61
C VAL A 82 6.70 -6.42 -10.71
N TYR A 83 7.38 -5.62 -11.51
CA TYR A 83 6.79 -4.87 -12.61
C TYR A 83 7.81 -4.61 -13.72
N ASN A 84 7.33 -4.46 -14.94
CA ASN A 84 8.18 -4.13 -16.07
C ASN A 84 8.29 -2.59 -16.20
N SER A 85 9.52 -2.08 -16.12
CA SER A 85 9.83 -0.66 -16.31
C SER A 85 11.14 -0.50 -17.08
N ASN A 86 11.38 0.72 -17.57
CA ASN A 86 12.63 1.06 -18.26
C ASN A 86 13.76 1.46 -17.29
N THR A 87 13.60 1.20 -16.01
CA THR A 87 14.59 1.50 -14.96
C THR A 87 15.24 0.22 -14.45
N GLY A 88 16.39 0.33 -13.79
CA GLY A 88 17.07 -0.82 -13.18
C GLY A 88 16.31 -1.43 -11.98
N LYS A 89 15.44 -0.65 -11.31
CA LYS A 89 14.62 -1.14 -10.20
C LYS A 89 13.27 -1.59 -10.74
N GLN A 90 13.01 -2.90 -10.70
CA GLN A 90 11.79 -3.53 -11.21
C GLN A 90 11.04 -4.34 -10.16
N SER A 91 11.32 -4.05 -8.88
CA SER A 91 10.60 -4.67 -7.78
C SER A 91 10.50 -3.74 -6.57
N ARG A 92 9.48 -4.02 -5.74
CA ARG A 92 9.34 -3.50 -4.38
C ARG A 92 8.99 -4.66 -3.46
N LEU A 93 9.33 -4.54 -2.19
CA LEU A 93 8.86 -5.46 -1.17
C LEU A 93 7.64 -4.86 -0.46
N ILE A 94 6.69 -5.73 -0.17
CA ILE A 94 5.55 -5.45 0.68
C ILE A 94 5.75 -6.27 1.93
N SER A 95 5.86 -5.64 3.08
CA SER A 95 6.19 -6.28 4.34
C SER A 95 5.12 -6.05 5.40
N TRP A 96 4.75 -7.11 6.13
CA TRP A 96 3.72 -7.10 7.19
C TRP A 96 4.36 -7.11 8.56
N TRP A 97 4.02 -6.16 9.42
CA TRP A 97 4.58 -5.97 10.76
C TRP A 97 3.47 -5.94 11.80
N GLY A 98 3.52 -6.88 12.75
CA GLY A 98 2.48 -7.03 13.77
C GLY A 98 1.12 -7.49 13.26
N CYS A 99 1.05 -7.92 12.00
CA CYS A 99 -0.10 -8.58 11.38
C CYS A 99 0.36 -9.57 10.32
N LYS A 100 -0.53 -10.47 9.90
CA LYS A 100 -0.22 -11.50 8.91
C LYS A 100 -1.31 -11.58 7.85
N PRO A 101 -0.98 -11.64 6.54
CA PRO A 101 -1.98 -11.81 5.50
C PRO A 101 -2.51 -13.25 5.44
N ASP A 102 -3.78 -13.41 5.13
CA ASP A 102 -4.34 -14.70 4.69
C ASP A 102 -4.49 -14.73 3.16
N PHE A 103 -3.51 -15.28 2.48
CA PHE A 103 -3.51 -15.39 1.02
C PHE A 103 -4.61 -16.30 0.46
N LYS A 104 -5.32 -17.06 1.29
CA LYS A 104 -6.46 -17.86 0.85
C LYS A 104 -7.71 -17.02 0.57
N LYS A 105 -7.81 -15.82 1.14
CA LYS A 105 -8.94 -14.90 0.91
C LYS A 105 -9.01 -14.38 -0.51
N VAL A 106 -7.89 -14.41 -1.27
CA VAL A 106 -7.84 -13.94 -2.67
C VAL A 106 -7.41 -15.08 -3.57
N ARG A 107 -8.11 -15.25 -4.70
CA ARG A 107 -7.80 -16.26 -5.70
C ARG A 107 -7.13 -15.62 -6.91
N GLN A 108 -6.19 -16.34 -7.49
CA GLN A 108 -5.51 -15.99 -8.73
C GLN A 108 -5.57 -17.16 -9.72
N PRO A 109 -5.51 -16.91 -11.04
CA PRO A 109 -5.52 -17.98 -12.03
C PRO A 109 -4.44 -19.03 -11.76
N TYR A 110 -4.74 -20.29 -12.08
CA TYR A 110 -3.72 -21.32 -12.09
C TYR A 110 -2.68 -21.04 -13.17
N LYS A 111 -1.40 -21.17 -12.84
CA LYS A 111 -0.30 -20.91 -13.81
C LYS A 111 -0.05 -22.07 -14.76
N ASN A 112 -0.16 -23.31 -14.28
CA ASN A 112 0.11 -24.49 -15.09
C ASN A 112 -1.16 -25.33 -15.24
N LEU A 113 -1.95 -25.05 -16.28
CA LEU A 113 -3.20 -25.76 -16.58
C LEU A 113 -2.98 -27.22 -17.01
N ASN A 114 -1.76 -27.60 -17.42
CA ASN A 114 -1.43 -28.95 -17.82
C ASN A 114 -1.05 -29.86 -16.64
N ASP A 115 -0.87 -29.33 -15.43
CA ASP A 115 -0.61 -30.13 -14.23
C ASP A 115 -1.88 -30.92 -13.87
N LYS A 116 -1.74 -32.26 -13.75
CA LYS A 116 -2.85 -33.17 -13.45
C LYS A 116 -3.55 -32.83 -12.13
N ARG A 117 -2.81 -32.31 -11.13
CA ARG A 117 -3.37 -31.88 -9.84
C ARG A 117 -4.25 -30.63 -10.02
N ILE A 118 -3.84 -29.72 -10.91
CA ILE A 118 -4.61 -28.53 -11.24
C ILE A 118 -5.87 -28.90 -12.01
N GLN A 119 -5.75 -29.81 -13.00
CA GLN A 119 -6.91 -30.31 -13.76
C GLN A 119 -7.93 -30.97 -12.83
N LYS A 120 -7.50 -31.77 -11.86
CA LYS A 120 -8.37 -32.36 -10.84
C LYS A 120 -9.10 -31.27 -10.03
N ARG A 121 -8.39 -30.23 -9.58
CA ARG A 121 -9.00 -29.11 -8.85
C ARG A 121 -10.02 -28.34 -9.69
N ILE A 122 -9.74 -28.12 -10.95
CA ILE A 122 -10.69 -27.48 -11.88
C ILE A 122 -11.93 -28.35 -12.06
N ALA A 123 -11.77 -29.66 -12.23
CA ALA A 123 -12.89 -30.62 -12.31
C ALA A 123 -13.74 -30.66 -11.02
N GLU A 124 -13.10 -30.39 -9.87
CA GLU A 124 -13.80 -30.23 -8.56
C GLU A 124 -14.45 -28.84 -8.38
N GLY A 125 -14.47 -27.97 -9.41
CA GLY A 125 -15.07 -26.65 -9.38
C GLY A 125 -14.24 -25.60 -8.60
N LYS A 126 -12.97 -25.87 -8.28
CA LYS A 126 -12.09 -24.91 -7.58
C LYS A 126 -11.58 -23.84 -8.53
N ILE A 127 -11.81 -22.60 -8.21
CA ILE A 127 -11.45 -21.43 -9.01
C ILE A 127 -10.11 -20.87 -8.53
N GLY A 128 -9.02 -21.16 -9.26
CA GLY A 128 -7.70 -20.60 -9.02
C GLY A 128 -6.97 -21.08 -7.76
N SER A 129 -5.75 -20.62 -7.60
CA SER A 129 -4.89 -20.83 -6.43
C SER A 129 -5.00 -19.66 -5.45
N SER A 130 -4.52 -19.85 -4.21
CA SER A 130 -4.24 -18.73 -3.30
C SER A 130 -3.17 -17.82 -3.90
N LEU A 131 -3.05 -16.59 -3.40
CA LEU A 131 -1.92 -15.73 -3.78
C LEU A 131 -0.60 -16.38 -3.41
N TYR A 132 0.44 -16.03 -4.14
CA TYR A 132 1.83 -16.38 -3.85
C TYR A 132 2.52 -15.24 -3.10
N ASP A 133 3.75 -15.44 -2.71
CA ASP A 133 4.62 -14.42 -2.11
C ASP A 133 5.35 -13.53 -3.13
N TRP A 134 4.89 -13.54 -4.37
CA TRP A 134 5.30 -12.62 -5.41
C TRP A 134 4.11 -12.24 -6.32
N TRP A 135 4.04 -10.96 -6.68
CA TRP A 135 2.96 -10.41 -7.51
C TRP A 135 3.54 -9.68 -8.70
N GLU A 136 3.07 -10.00 -9.88
CA GLU A 136 3.40 -9.31 -11.12
C GLU A 136 2.25 -8.35 -11.47
N ILE A 137 2.47 -7.06 -11.18
CA ILE A 137 1.48 -6.00 -11.37
C ILE A 137 2.22 -4.80 -11.93
N ASN A 138 1.83 -4.32 -13.10
CA ASN A 138 2.48 -3.16 -13.71
C ASN A 138 2.29 -1.90 -12.87
N GLN A 139 3.28 -1.01 -12.91
CA GLN A 139 3.15 0.33 -12.34
C GLN A 139 2.10 1.15 -13.08
N VAL A 140 1.52 2.14 -12.39
CA VAL A 140 0.60 3.09 -13.00
C VAL A 140 1.35 3.94 -14.03
N LYS A 141 0.96 3.79 -15.31
CA LYS A 141 1.53 4.53 -16.44
C LYS A 141 0.68 5.76 -16.76
N ASN A 142 1.23 6.70 -17.53
CA ASN A 142 0.52 7.95 -17.88
C ASN A 142 -0.83 7.74 -18.61
N MET A 143 -1.00 6.61 -19.30
CA MET A 143 -2.25 6.25 -20.00
C MET A 143 -3.20 5.40 -19.15
N SER A 144 -2.88 5.15 -17.88
CA SER A 144 -3.72 4.37 -16.97
C SER A 144 -4.93 5.19 -16.52
N GLU A 145 -6.13 4.62 -16.51
CA GLU A 145 -7.36 5.29 -16.05
C GLU A 145 -7.27 5.75 -14.58
N GLU A 146 -6.54 5.00 -13.75
CA GLU A 146 -6.32 5.33 -12.33
C GLU A 146 -5.26 6.44 -12.10
N LYS A 147 -4.57 6.91 -13.16
CA LYS A 147 -3.46 7.86 -13.04
C LYS A 147 -3.93 9.23 -12.53
N THR A 148 -3.24 9.71 -11.49
CA THR A 148 -3.37 11.07 -10.96
C THR A 148 -2.13 11.90 -11.29
N GLU A 149 -2.12 13.17 -10.88
CA GLU A 149 -0.95 14.04 -11.02
C GLU A 149 0.20 13.68 -10.05
N HIS A 150 -0.03 12.76 -9.11
CA HIS A 150 1.02 12.30 -8.19
C HIS A 150 2.07 11.46 -8.94
N PRO A 151 3.38 11.73 -8.79
CA PRO A 151 4.43 11.10 -9.60
C PRO A 151 4.64 9.62 -9.27
N CYS A 152 4.47 9.21 -8.02
CA CYS A 152 4.80 7.88 -7.50
C CYS A 152 3.55 7.14 -7.01
N GLN A 153 2.58 6.93 -7.89
CA GLN A 153 1.32 6.27 -7.52
C GLN A 153 1.47 4.76 -7.47
N ILE A 154 1.00 4.14 -6.38
CA ILE A 154 0.88 2.69 -6.25
C ILE A 154 -0.39 2.21 -6.99
N PRO A 155 -0.34 1.09 -7.75
CA PRO A 155 -1.52 0.52 -8.40
C PRO A 155 -2.61 0.10 -7.42
N GLU A 156 -3.87 0.36 -7.75
CA GLU A 156 -5.03 -0.04 -6.94
C GLU A 156 -5.07 -1.55 -6.70
N GLU A 157 -4.65 -2.35 -7.67
CA GLU A 157 -4.58 -3.82 -7.54
C GLU A 157 -3.65 -4.27 -6.41
N VAL A 158 -2.50 -3.60 -6.21
CA VAL A 158 -1.56 -3.91 -5.12
C VAL A 158 -2.23 -3.68 -3.77
N ILE A 159 -2.81 -2.50 -3.59
CA ILE A 159 -3.50 -2.12 -2.35
C ILE A 159 -4.71 -3.03 -2.10
N GLY A 160 -5.49 -3.33 -3.15
CA GLY A 160 -6.63 -4.23 -3.06
C GLY A 160 -6.26 -5.63 -2.58
N LYS A 161 -5.14 -6.20 -3.06
CA LYS A 161 -4.64 -7.48 -2.56
C LYS A 161 -4.20 -7.40 -1.10
N ILE A 162 -3.52 -6.33 -0.69
CA ILE A 162 -3.11 -6.11 0.69
C ILE A 162 -4.35 -6.07 1.61
N ILE A 163 -5.32 -5.21 1.31
CA ILE A 163 -6.53 -5.05 2.15
C ILE A 163 -7.31 -6.36 2.24
N LYS A 164 -7.62 -6.98 1.09
CA LYS A 164 -8.41 -8.23 1.04
C LYS A 164 -7.77 -9.40 1.79
N THR A 165 -6.44 -9.42 1.89
CA THR A 165 -5.72 -10.51 2.59
C THR A 165 -5.48 -10.21 4.06
N THR A 166 -5.52 -8.94 4.49
CA THR A 166 -5.02 -8.53 5.81
C THR A 166 -6.10 -7.90 6.69
N ALA A 167 -6.95 -7.05 6.10
CA ALA A 167 -7.92 -6.30 6.89
C ALA A 167 -8.99 -7.22 7.52
N GLU A 168 -9.37 -6.87 8.75
CA GLU A 168 -10.50 -7.47 9.45
C GLU A 168 -11.78 -6.68 9.12
N GLU A 169 -12.92 -7.30 9.34
CA GLU A 169 -14.22 -6.66 9.14
C GLU A 169 -14.35 -5.41 10.04
N ASN A 170 -14.86 -4.31 9.48
CA ASN A 170 -15.02 -3.01 10.16
C ASN A 170 -13.71 -2.37 10.68
N GLN A 171 -12.55 -2.84 10.25
CA GLN A 171 -11.27 -2.24 10.61
C GLN A 171 -11.05 -0.95 9.84
N THR A 172 -10.62 0.13 10.52
CA THR A 172 -10.20 1.36 9.84
C THR A 172 -8.86 1.16 9.12
N ILE A 173 -8.79 1.58 7.86
CA ILE A 173 -7.55 1.59 7.07
C ILE A 173 -6.91 2.97 7.17
N ILE A 174 -5.63 2.99 7.51
CA ILE A 174 -4.88 4.22 7.76
C ILE A 174 -3.72 4.31 6.77
N ASP A 175 -3.53 5.48 6.17
CA ASP A 175 -2.34 5.77 5.38
C ASP A 175 -1.67 7.04 5.90
N VAL A 176 -0.43 6.92 6.35
CA VAL A 176 0.33 8.03 6.96
C VAL A 176 1.23 8.77 5.99
N PHE A 177 1.30 8.31 4.73
CA PHE A 177 1.97 8.94 3.59
C PHE A 177 1.07 8.83 2.35
N ALA A 178 -0.11 9.47 2.41
CA ALA A 178 -1.21 9.18 1.51
C ALA A 178 -0.96 9.51 0.04
N GLY A 179 -0.13 10.51 -0.28
CA GLY A 179 0.26 10.87 -1.63
C GLY A 179 -0.93 11.04 -2.58
N SER A 180 -1.11 10.10 -3.50
CA SER A 180 -2.23 10.09 -4.46
C SER A 180 -3.56 9.59 -3.89
N GLY A 181 -3.59 9.08 -2.66
CA GLY A 181 -4.77 8.52 -2.00
C GLY A 181 -5.20 7.14 -2.50
N THR A 182 -4.33 6.37 -3.10
CA THR A 182 -4.70 5.03 -3.60
C THR A 182 -5.20 4.13 -2.50
N THR A 183 -4.54 4.13 -1.33
CA THR A 183 -4.97 3.33 -0.17
C THR A 183 -6.38 3.68 0.25
N SER A 184 -6.69 4.98 0.39
CA SER A 184 -8.03 5.43 0.78
C SER A 184 -9.09 5.11 -0.24
N LYS A 185 -8.79 5.30 -1.53
CA LYS A 185 -9.73 4.99 -2.63
C LYS A 185 -10.11 3.52 -2.60
N VAL A 186 -9.11 2.63 -2.57
CA VAL A 186 -9.37 1.19 -2.59
C VAL A 186 -10.03 0.71 -1.29
N ALA A 187 -9.63 1.25 -0.14
CA ALA A 187 -10.27 0.91 1.14
C ALA A 187 -11.75 1.30 1.14
N TYR A 188 -12.07 2.51 0.67
CA TYR A 188 -13.44 2.98 0.57
C TYR A 188 -14.29 2.14 -0.39
N ASP A 189 -13.78 1.82 -1.57
CA ASP A 189 -14.47 0.98 -2.55
C ASP A 189 -14.74 -0.45 -2.03
N LEU A 190 -13.90 -0.91 -1.10
CA LEU A 190 -14.07 -2.19 -0.41
C LEU A 190 -14.94 -2.10 0.86
N GLY A 191 -15.52 -0.92 1.15
CA GLY A 191 -16.44 -0.71 2.26
C GLY A 191 -15.78 -0.42 3.61
N TYR A 192 -14.48 -0.08 3.64
CA TYR A 192 -13.77 0.25 4.87
C TYR A 192 -13.82 1.75 5.17
N ASP A 193 -13.80 2.08 6.44
CA ASP A 193 -13.47 3.44 6.89
C ASP A 193 -12.00 3.72 6.62
N THR A 194 -11.66 4.95 6.23
CA THR A 194 -10.29 5.30 5.87
C THR A 194 -9.86 6.66 6.40
N ILE A 195 -8.62 6.76 6.85
CA ILE A 195 -7.99 7.98 7.35
C ILE A 195 -6.63 8.14 6.67
N SER A 196 -6.46 9.27 5.98
CA SER A 196 -5.24 9.63 5.26
C SER A 196 -4.56 10.82 5.91
N TYR A 197 -3.25 10.74 6.09
CA TYR A 197 -2.41 11.87 6.48
C TYR A 197 -1.50 12.24 5.31
N GLU A 198 -1.48 13.52 4.98
CA GLU A 198 -0.68 14.06 3.89
C GLU A 198 -0.24 15.49 4.23
N ILE A 199 1.05 15.76 4.09
CA ILE A 199 1.63 17.07 4.43
C ILE A 199 1.42 18.11 3.31
N ASP A 200 1.35 17.65 2.05
CA ASP A 200 1.17 18.54 0.91
C ASP A 200 -0.31 18.75 0.62
N LYS A 201 -0.77 20.00 0.79
CA LYS A 201 -2.17 20.40 0.52
C LYS A 201 -2.60 20.05 -0.91
N LYS A 202 -1.70 20.18 -1.90
CA LYS A 202 -2.00 19.82 -3.28
C LYS A 202 -2.37 18.35 -3.43
N TYR A 203 -1.66 17.46 -2.70
CA TYR A 203 -1.98 16.03 -2.71
C TYR A 203 -3.28 15.73 -1.95
N CYS A 204 -3.55 16.44 -0.85
CA CYS A 204 -4.87 16.35 -0.21
C CYS A 204 -6.01 16.68 -1.19
N ASP A 205 -5.86 17.74 -1.98
CA ASP A 205 -6.86 18.15 -2.97
C ASP A 205 -7.06 17.10 -4.08
N ILE A 206 -5.96 16.41 -4.48
CA ILE A 206 -6.02 15.26 -5.39
C ILE A 206 -6.84 14.12 -4.78
N ILE A 207 -6.59 13.80 -3.50
CA ILE A 207 -7.33 12.75 -2.79
C ILE A 207 -8.82 13.11 -2.72
N GLU A 208 -9.16 14.33 -2.31
CA GLU A 208 -10.55 14.81 -2.23
C GLU A 208 -11.27 14.71 -3.58
N LYS A 209 -10.61 15.13 -4.66
CA LYS A 209 -11.14 15.01 -6.03
C LYS A 209 -11.35 13.57 -6.44
N ARG A 210 -10.35 12.69 -6.18
CA ARG A 210 -10.41 11.26 -6.51
C ARG A 210 -11.54 10.53 -5.76
N MET A 211 -11.83 10.95 -4.54
CA MET A 211 -12.88 10.39 -3.70
C MET A 211 -14.25 11.00 -3.96
N ASN A 212 -14.40 11.98 -4.86
CA ASN A 212 -15.62 12.74 -5.13
C ASN A 212 -16.27 13.35 -3.87
N ILE A 213 -15.48 13.67 -2.85
CA ILE A 213 -15.99 14.15 -1.55
C ILE A 213 -16.79 15.45 -1.70
N ASN A 214 -16.42 16.32 -2.64
CA ASN A 214 -17.14 17.56 -2.88
C ASN A 214 -18.54 17.36 -3.49
N GLN A 215 -18.77 16.25 -4.20
CA GLN A 215 -20.10 15.88 -4.70
C GLN A 215 -20.97 15.27 -3.60
N MET A 216 -20.39 14.54 -2.66
CA MET A 216 -21.09 13.95 -1.52
C MET A 216 -21.57 14.99 -0.49
N LYS A 217 -20.91 16.15 -0.40
CA LYS A 217 -21.32 17.26 0.50
C LYS A 217 -22.51 18.07 -0.02
N LEU A 218 -22.93 17.82 -1.26
CA LEU A 218 -24.05 18.51 -1.93
C LEU A 218 -25.35 17.67 -1.99
N LEU A 219 -25.31 16.45 -1.47
CA LEU A 219 -26.46 15.55 -1.29
C LEU A 219 -26.79 15.42 0.19
#